data_acd2b64e00fa62ddfd245289ba73161f
#
_entry.id   acd2b64e00fa62ddfd245289ba73161f
#
_cell.length_a   1.000
_cell.length_b   1.000
_cell.length_c   1.000
_cell.angle_alpha   90.00
_cell.angle_beta   90.00
_cell.angle_gamma   90.00
#
_symmetry.space_group_name_H-M   'P 1'
#
loop_
_entity.id
_entity.type
_entity.pdbx_description
1 polymer ?
#
loop_
_entity_poly.entity_id
_entity_poly.type
_entity_poly.pdbx_seq_one_letter_code
_entity_poly.pdbx_strand_id
1 'polypeptide(L)'
;MKKNFICMYLFLSATLASCQSCSSEYKDVDDIVVEGVETPVLLGDPFIMLHDGTYYAYGTHADEGIEVYTSDDLKTWKYKGMALQKKDVWADRWFWAPEVYEVNGKFYMYYSADEHICVATADSPAGPFTQSKKEPMIADEKCIDNSLFIDDDGTPYLFFDRFNDGLNIWVAELEKDLMTIKKETMHPCIHVSQAWEEVWPRVNEGPFVIKRNGLYYMTYSANSYESPFYGIGCATATDLMGTWTKYEENPLLQKPGELVGVGHSATFTDKAGKLRIVFHAHKDKSSIHPRAMYISDVSFEKVDGVDRMRISKDYMTPKIVK
;
A
#
# COMPACT_ATOMS: atom_id res chain seq x y z
N MET A 1 -22.25 41.69 -70.93
CA MET A 1 -22.81 40.42 -71.38
C MET A 1 -23.15 39.60 -70.13
N LYS A 2 -24.47 39.48 -69.90
CA LYS A 2 -25.03 38.76 -68.72
C LYS A 2 -25.19 37.29 -69.08
N LYS A 3 -24.87 36.40 -68.19
CA LYS A 3 -25.35 35.02 -68.24
C LYS A 3 -25.91 34.65 -66.85
N ASN A 4 -27.22 34.47 -66.82
CA ASN A 4 -27.96 33.92 -65.72
C ASN A 4 -27.70 32.42 -65.58
N PHE A 5 -27.54 31.92 -64.33
CA PHE A 5 -27.75 30.54 -64.03
C PHE A 5 -28.81 30.39 -62.96
N ILE A 6 -29.81 29.62 -63.32
CA ILE A 6 -30.99 29.24 -62.55
C ILE A 6 -30.62 28.23 -61.48
N CYS A 7 -30.97 28.50 -60.25
CA CYS A 7 -30.82 27.55 -59.16
C CYS A 7 -32.13 26.82 -58.93
N MET A 8 -32.12 25.51 -59.12
CA MET A 8 -33.29 24.62 -58.98
C MET A 8 -33.29 24.09 -57.54
N TYR A 9 -34.32 24.44 -56.76
CA TYR A 9 -34.54 23.89 -55.41
C TYR A 9 -35.17 22.50 -55.51
N LEU A 10 -34.43 21.48 -54.97
CA LEU A 10 -35.01 20.18 -54.69
C LEU A 10 -35.34 20.12 -53.20
N PHE A 11 -36.62 20.00 -52.89
CA PHE A 11 -37.09 19.65 -51.55
C PHE A 11 -36.88 18.17 -51.32
N LEU A 12 -36.03 17.83 -50.32
CA LEU A 12 -35.97 16.48 -49.81
C LEU A 12 -36.59 16.50 -48.39
N SER A 13 -37.69 15.77 -48.26
CA SER A 13 -38.36 15.49 -46.99
C SER A 13 -37.49 14.57 -46.14
N ALA A 14 -36.96 15.06 -44.99
CA ALA A 14 -36.28 14.25 -44.02
C ALA A 14 -37.29 13.63 -43.04
N THR A 15 -37.41 12.33 -43.11
CA THR A 15 -38.09 11.51 -42.11
C THR A 15 -37.19 11.45 -40.84
N LEU A 16 -37.72 11.91 -39.72
CA LEU A 16 -37.14 11.75 -38.41
C LEU A 16 -37.13 10.29 -38.02
N ALA A 17 -35.96 9.67 -38.13
CA ALA A 17 -35.67 8.38 -37.46
C ALA A 17 -35.21 8.69 -36.03
N SER A 18 -36.00 8.27 -35.06
CA SER A 18 -35.63 8.30 -33.65
C SER A 18 -34.39 7.45 -33.41
N CYS A 19 -33.29 8.08 -33.10
CA CYS A 19 -32.09 7.40 -32.64
C CYS A 19 -32.33 6.99 -31.19
N GLN A 20 -32.60 5.69 -30.96
CA GLN A 20 -32.48 5.06 -29.66
C GLN A 20 -31.03 5.19 -29.22
N SER A 21 -30.81 5.80 -28.07
CA SER A 21 -29.51 5.87 -27.40
C SER A 21 -29.02 4.45 -27.13
N CYS A 22 -28.06 3.98 -27.91
CA CYS A 22 -27.18 2.91 -27.49
C CYS A 22 -26.27 3.45 -26.37
N SER A 23 -26.63 3.20 -25.14
CA SER A 23 -25.66 3.20 -24.03
C SER A 23 -24.72 2.05 -24.31
N SER A 24 -23.55 2.32 -24.85
CA SER A 24 -22.44 1.38 -24.83
C SER A 24 -22.01 1.29 -23.36
N GLU A 25 -22.41 0.21 -22.69
CA GLU A 25 -21.69 -0.24 -21.51
C GLU A 25 -20.22 -0.43 -21.91
N TYR A 26 -19.37 0.48 -21.46
CA TYR A 26 -17.94 0.26 -21.40
C TYR A 26 -17.74 -0.85 -20.38
N LYS A 27 -17.64 -2.09 -20.83
CA LYS A 27 -17.04 -3.15 -20.05
C LYS A 27 -15.56 -2.84 -20.02
N ASP A 28 -15.02 -2.64 -18.82
CA ASP A 28 -13.57 -2.57 -18.59
C ASP A 28 -12.91 -3.73 -19.30
N VAL A 29 -11.96 -3.43 -20.17
CA VAL A 29 -11.25 -4.41 -21.00
C VAL A 29 -10.34 -5.29 -20.15
N ASP A 30 -10.17 -4.95 -18.87
CA ASP A 30 -9.30 -5.66 -17.91
C ASP A 30 -9.91 -6.96 -17.37
N ASP A 31 -11.20 -7.26 -17.63
CA ASP A 31 -11.89 -8.47 -17.15
C ASP A 31 -11.94 -9.64 -18.14
N ILE A 32 -11.19 -9.61 -19.25
CA ILE A 32 -11.06 -10.78 -20.11
C ILE A 32 -10.11 -11.79 -19.47
N VAL A 33 -10.67 -12.64 -18.63
CA VAL A 33 -10.00 -13.81 -18.05
C VAL A 33 -9.73 -14.83 -19.15
N VAL A 34 -8.50 -14.86 -19.65
CA VAL A 34 -8.06 -15.94 -20.53
C VAL A 34 -7.53 -17.07 -19.63
N GLU A 35 -8.22 -18.19 -19.63
CA GLU A 35 -7.84 -19.39 -18.85
C GLU A 35 -6.40 -19.80 -19.18
N GLY A 36 -5.54 -19.93 -18.15
CA GLY A 36 -4.12 -20.31 -18.30
C GLY A 36 -3.13 -19.17 -18.47
N VAL A 37 -3.55 -17.89 -18.45
CA VAL A 37 -2.63 -16.75 -18.46
C VAL A 37 -2.32 -16.34 -17.01
N GLU A 38 -1.05 -16.48 -16.63
CA GLU A 38 -0.54 -15.95 -15.36
C GLU A 38 -0.35 -14.44 -15.44
N THR A 39 -1.02 -13.69 -14.60
CA THR A 39 -0.86 -12.24 -14.48
C THR A 39 -0.24 -11.87 -13.13
N PRO A 40 0.57 -10.80 -13.01
CA PRO A 40 1.03 -10.32 -11.72
C PRO A 40 -0.14 -10.01 -10.77
N VAL A 41 0.08 -10.15 -9.47
CA VAL A 41 -0.86 -9.65 -8.45
C VAL A 41 -0.78 -8.13 -8.44
N LEU A 42 -1.89 -7.48 -8.81
CA LEU A 42 -1.96 -6.02 -8.94
C LEU A 42 -2.36 -5.39 -7.59
N LEU A 43 -1.36 -5.15 -6.75
CA LEU A 43 -1.52 -4.48 -5.47
C LEU A 43 -0.46 -3.39 -5.33
N GLY A 44 -0.88 -2.14 -5.13
CA GLY A 44 -0.04 -1.10 -4.55
C GLY A 44 0.00 -1.26 -3.02
N ASP A 45 1.01 -0.71 -2.36
CA ASP A 45 1.11 -0.67 -0.91
C ASP A 45 0.80 -2.03 -0.25
N PRO A 46 1.48 -3.12 -0.69
CA PRO A 46 1.10 -4.47 -0.35
C PRO A 46 1.54 -4.87 1.05
N PHE A 47 0.70 -5.62 1.73
CA PHE A 47 1.00 -6.27 3.00
C PHE A 47 0.74 -7.77 2.92
N ILE A 48 1.61 -8.59 3.51
CA ILE A 48 1.45 -10.05 3.59
C ILE A 48 1.49 -10.48 5.05
N MET A 49 0.48 -11.26 5.48
CA MET A 49 0.50 -12.01 6.71
C MET A 49 0.49 -13.52 6.45
N LEU A 50 1.14 -14.27 7.34
CA LEU A 50 1.04 -15.72 7.40
C LEU A 50 0.15 -16.12 8.59
N HIS A 51 -0.96 -16.81 8.32
CA HIS A 51 -1.86 -17.32 9.35
C HIS A 51 -2.28 -18.75 9.00
N ASP A 52 -2.18 -19.66 9.97
CA ASP A 52 -2.52 -21.09 9.83
C ASP A 52 -1.96 -21.74 8.56
N GLY A 53 -0.71 -21.42 8.22
CA GLY A 53 -0.03 -21.98 7.07
C GLY A 53 -0.49 -21.45 5.71
N THR A 54 -1.32 -20.42 5.66
CA THR A 54 -1.74 -19.72 4.44
C THR A 54 -1.25 -18.28 4.47
N TYR A 55 -0.72 -17.79 3.35
CA TYR A 55 -0.39 -16.38 3.18
C TYR A 55 -1.62 -15.62 2.71
N TYR A 56 -1.84 -14.46 3.28
CA TYR A 56 -2.88 -13.49 2.90
C TYR A 56 -2.21 -12.21 2.45
N ALA A 57 -2.58 -11.71 1.28
CA ALA A 57 -2.08 -10.43 0.76
C ALA A 57 -3.23 -9.44 0.59
N TYR A 58 -2.95 -8.19 0.98
CA TYR A 58 -3.83 -7.05 0.86
C TYR A 58 -3.06 -5.89 0.23
N GLY A 59 -3.76 -4.88 -0.29
CA GLY A 59 -3.10 -3.70 -0.85
C GLY A 59 -4.10 -2.72 -1.45
N THR A 60 -3.57 -1.66 -1.98
CA THR A 60 -4.32 -0.62 -2.70
C THR A 60 -4.60 -1.07 -4.13
N HIS A 61 -5.87 -1.26 -4.47
CA HIS A 61 -6.27 -1.61 -5.84
C HIS A 61 -7.73 -1.22 -6.13
N ALA A 62 -8.71 -1.74 -5.37
CA ALA A 62 -10.11 -1.61 -5.67
C ALA A 62 -10.74 -0.33 -5.08
N ASP A 63 -11.62 0.32 -5.84
CA ASP A 63 -12.38 1.51 -5.39
C ASP A 63 -13.50 1.16 -4.39
N GLU A 64 -13.96 -0.10 -4.39
CA GLU A 64 -15.07 -0.57 -3.54
C GLU A 64 -14.64 -1.00 -2.13
N GLY A 65 -13.31 -0.96 -1.84
CA GLY A 65 -12.73 -1.37 -0.56
C GLY A 65 -11.38 -2.03 -0.70
N ILE A 66 -11.12 -3.06 0.12
CA ILE A 66 -9.83 -3.77 0.17
C ILE A 66 -10.05 -5.23 -0.19
N GLU A 67 -9.33 -5.69 -1.19
CA GLU A 67 -9.31 -7.08 -1.65
C GLU A 67 -8.39 -7.95 -0.79
N VAL A 68 -8.63 -9.27 -0.81
CA VAL A 68 -7.73 -10.26 -0.23
C VAL A 68 -7.40 -11.36 -1.22
N TYR A 69 -6.13 -11.70 -1.26
CA TYR A 69 -5.57 -12.81 -2.04
C TYR A 69 -4.92 -13.82 -1.09
N THR A 70 -4.91 -15.10 -1.46
CA THR A 70 -4.26 -16.15 -0.67
C THR A 70 -3.28 -16.95 -1.48
N SER A 71 -2.24 -17.45 -0.80
CA SER A 71 -1.21 -18.30 -1.39
C SER A 71 -0.70 -19.34 -0.39
N ASP A 72 -0.23 -20.47 -0.91
CA ASP A 72 0.46 -21.50 -0.12
C ASP A 72 1.99 -21.45 -0.30
N ASP A 73 2.48 -20.77 -1.34
CA ASP A 73 3.88 -20.83 -1.79
C ASP A 73 4.52 -19.46 -2.11
N LEU A 74 3.79 -18.35 -1.91
CA LEU A 74 4.14 -16.97 -2.27
C LEU A 74 4.25 -16.67 -3.78
N LYS A 75 4.24 -17.70 -4.64
CA LYS A 75 4.37 -17.56 -6.08
C LYS A 75 3.02 -17.47 -6.77
N THR A 76 2.10 -18.32 -6.31
CA THR A 76 0.80 -18.57 -6.89
C THR A 76 -0.29 -18.06 -5.97
N TRP A 77 -1.07 -17.10 -6.41
CA TRP A 77 -2.10 -16.43 -5.61
C TRP A 77 -3.49 -16.60 -6.17
N LYS A 78 -4.48 -16.66 -5.30
CA LYS A 78 -5.90 -16.78 -5.62
C LYS A 78 -6.66 -15.62 -5.01
N TYR A 79 -7.44 -14.93 -5.82
CA TYR A 79 -8.40 -13.94 -5.34
C TYR A 79 -9.47 -14.58 -4.47
N LYS A 80 -9.76 -14.00 -3.32
CA LYS A 80 -10.75 -14.53 -2.34
C LYS A 80 -11.95 -13.63 -2.16
N GLY A 81 -11.93 -12.43 -2.73
CA GLY A 81 -13.00 -11.44 -2.60
C GLY A 81 -12.58 -10.20 -1.85
N MET A 82 -13.56 -9.42 -1.44
CA MET A 82 -13.35 -8.20 -0.66
C MET A 82 -13.22 -8.54 0.82
N ALA A 83 -12.06 -8.25 1.41
CA ALA A 83 -11.85 -8.35 2.86
C ALA A 83 -12.59 -7.23 3.61
N LEU A 84 -12.62 -6.02 3.02
CA LEU A 84 -13.33 -4.86 3.53
C LEU A 84 -14.14 -4.22 2.41
N GLN A 85 -15.39 -3.83 2.69
CA GLN A 85 -16.25 -3.14 1.73
C GLN A 85 -16.62 -1.75 2.25
N LYS A 86 -16.61 -0.74 1.38
CA LYS A 86 -16.93 0.65 1.74
C LYS A 86 -18.26 0.84 2.46
N LYS A 87 -19.28 0.02 2.17
CA LYS A 87 -20.58 0.07 2.85
C LYS A 87 -20.52 -0.23 4.36
N ASP A 88 -19.46 -0.95 4.80
CA ASP A 88 -19.32 -1.46 6.17
C ASP A 88 -18.41 -0.56 7.04
N VAL A 89 -17.87 0.53 6.47
CA VAL A 89 -16.90 1.42 7.11
C VAL A 89 -17.27 2.90 6.96
N TRP A 90 -16.43 3.80 7.48
CA TRP A 90 -16.69 5.24 7.51
C TRP A 90 -16.62 5.89 6.13
N ALA A 91 -15.53 5.66 5.39
CA ALA A 91 -15.30 6.32 4.11
C ALA A 91 -15.89 5.52 2.94
N ASP A 92 -16.08 6.17 1.81
CA ASP A 92 -16.61 5.58 0.58
C ASP A 92 -15.61 5.62 -0.59
N ARG A 93 -14.35 6.03 -0.33
CA ARG A 93 -13.32 6.21 -1.36
C ARG A 93 -11.90 6.11 -0.80
N TRP A 94 -10.94 5.89 -1.72
CA TRP A 94 -9.49 5.98 -1.48
C TRP A 94 -9.01 5.04 -0.39
N PHE A 95 -9.29 3.75 -0.56
CA PHE A 95 -8.83 2.70 0.35
C PHE A 95 -7.39 2.32 0.04
N TRP A 96 -6.44 2.73 0.91
CA TRP A 96 -5.01 2.60 0.68
C TRP A 96 -4.30 1.92 1.83
N ALA A 97 -3.12 1.33 1.52
CA ALA A 97 -2.12 0.83 2.45
C ALA A 97 -2.68 0.02 3.62
N PRO A 98 -3.43 -1.05 3.36
CA PRO A 98 -3.97 -1.89 4.43
C PRO A 98 -2.88 -2.78 5.04
N GLU A 99 -2.84 -2.85 6.37
CA GLU A 99 -2.07 -3.82 7.14
C GLU A 99 -2.98 -4.60 8.09
N VAL A 100 -2.79 -5.92 8.18
CA VAL A 100 -3.65 -6.80 8.98
C VAL A 100 -2.84 -7.52 10.05
N TYR A 101 -3.29 -7.41 11.30
CA TYR A 101 -2.63 -8.01 12.45
C TYR A 101 -3.59 -8.87 13.24
N GLU A 102 -3.11 -10.04 13.71
CA GLU A 102 -3.83 -10.87 14.65
C GLU A 102 -3.37 -10.57 16.07
N VAL A 103 -4.31 -10.20 16.94
CA VAL A 103 -4.05 -10.00 18.36
C VAL A 103 -5.15 -10.68 19.17
N ASN A 104 -4.75 -11.64 20.00
CA ASN A 104 -5.67 -12.42 20.86
C ASN A 104 -6.84 -13.07 20.09
N GLY A 105 -6.57 -13.61 18.90
CA GLY A 105 -7.54 -14.30 18.05
C GLY A 105 -8.51 -13.38 17.32
N LYS A 106 -8.28 -12.08 17.32
CA LYS A 106 -9.03 -11.08 16.56
C LYS A 106 -8.11 -10.42 15.53
N PHE A 107 -8.64 -10.14 14.34
CA PHE A 107 -7.92 -9.48 13.27
C PHE A 107 -8.26 -8.00 13.24
N TYR A 108 -7.23 -7.17 13.15
CA TYR A 108 -7.30 -5.72 13.04
C TYR A 108 -6.71 -5.32 11.69
N MET A 109 -7.49 -4.67 10.86
CA MET A 109 -7.02 -4.07 9.61
C MET A 109 -6.91 -2.56 9.82
N TYR A 110 -5.68 -2.04 9.80
CA TYR A 110 -5.43 -0.62 9.71
C TYR A 110 -5.30 -0.26 8.23
N TYR A 111 -5.86 0.88 7.84
CA TYR A 111 -5.87 1.31 6.45
C TYR A 111 -6.10 2.81 6.36
N SER A 112 -5.74 3.41 5.24
CA SER A 112 -6.09 4.79 4.92
C SER A 112 -7.37 4.81 4.10
N ALA A 113 -8.29 5.72 4.41
CA ALA A 113 -9.46 6.00 3.58
C ALA A 113 -9.81 7.49 3.64
N ASP A 114 -10.10 8.10 2.48
CA ASP A 114 -10.32 9.55 2.35
C ASP A 114 -9.23 10.40 3.05
N GLU A 115 -7.96 9.96 2.91
CA GLU A 115 -6.76 10.56 3.54
C GLU A 115 -6.79 10.57 5.08
N HIS A 116 -7.47 9.61 5.71
CA HIS A 116 -7.47 9.42 7.17
C HIS A 116 -7.16 7.97 7.51
N ILE A 117 -6.41 7.77 8.59
CA ILE A 117 -6.17 6.42 9.12
C ILE A 117 -7.42 5.90 9.81
N CYS A 118 -7.74 4.64 9.50
CA CYS A 118 -8.90 3.92 10.01
C CYS A 118 -8.49 2.55 10.53
N VAL A 119 -9.31 1.96 11.38
CA VAL A 119 -9.16 0.58 11.83
C VAL A 119 -10.51 -0.14 11.74
N ALA A 120 -10.50 -1.33 11.16
CA ALA A 120 -11.64 -2.25 11.12
C ALA A 120 -11.24 -3.60 11.71
N THR A 121 -12.21 -4.38 12.17
CA THR A 121 -11.95 -5.68 12.82
C THR A 121 -12.75 -6.80 12.19
N ALA A 122 -12.20 -8.03 12.27
CA ALA A 122 -12.84 -9.27 11.80
C ALA A 122 -12.44 -10.45 12.69
N ASP A 123 -13.18 -11.56 12.55
CA ASP A 123 -12.85 -12.84 13.18
C ASP A 123 -12.07 -13.78 12.24
N SER A 124 -11.76 -13.31 11.04
CA SER A 124 -10.99 -14.04 10.02
C SER A 124 -10.05 -13.11 9.27
N PRO A 125 -8.85 -13.56 8.85
CA PRO A 125 -7.96 -12.75 8.03
C PRO A 125 -8.56 -12.41 6.66
N ALA A 126 -9.47 -13.23 6.14
CA ALA A 126 -10.18 -12.92 4.89
C ALA A 126 -11.35 -11.93 5.07
N GLY A 127 -11.62 -11.46 6.29
CA GLY A 127 -12.76 -10.61 6.61
C GLY A 127 -14.07 -11.39 6.83
N PRO A 128 -15.24 -10.72 6.76
CA PRO A 128 -15.40 -9.30 6.45
C PRO A 128 -14.93 -8.39 7.58
N PHE A 129 -14.11 -7.42 7.26
CA PHE A 129 -13.69 -6.37 8.19
C PHE A 129 -14.75 -5.28 8.27
N THR A 130 -15.10 -4.86 9.49
CA THR A 130 -16.11 -3.85 9.75
C THR A 130 -15.65 -2.85 10.81
N GLN A 131 -16.12 -1.60 10.72
CA GLN A 131 -15.92 -0.63 11.78
C GLN A 131 -17.13 -0.60 12.70
N SER A 132 -16.92 -0.85 14.00
CA SER A 132 -17.98 -0.72 15.02
C SER A 132 -18.42 0.74 15.20
N LYS A 133 -17.45 1.68 15.12
CA LYS A 133 -17.69 3.10 14.98
C LYS A 133 -17.20 3.53 13.61
N LYS A 134 -18.10 4.08 12.80
CA LYS A 134 -17.77 4.58 11.47
C LYS A 134 -17.16 5.97 11.58
N GLU A 135 -15.91 6.04 12.00
CA GLU A 135 -15.11 7.26 12.16
C GLU A 135 -13.61 6.94 11.92
N PRO A 136 -12.79 7.89 11.49
CA PRO A 136 -11.34 7.71 11.43
C PRO A 136 -10.73 7.75 12.83
N MET A 137 -9.51 7.20 12.97
CA MET A 137 -8.77 7.22 14.25
C MET A 137 -8.35 8.64 14.65
N ILE A 138 -8.09 9.50 13.66
CA ILE A 138 -7.84 10.93 13.83
C ILE A 138 -8.77 11.67 12.86
N ALA A 139 -9.73 12.42 13.39
CA ALA A 139 -10.77 13.09 12.58
C ALA A 139 -10.45 14.55 12.25
N ASP A 140 -9.56 15.18 13.00
CA ASP A 140 -9.26 16.62 12.93
C ASP A 140 -8.05 16.95 12.05
N GLU A 141 -7.36 15.92 11.52
CA GLU A 141 -6.27 16.11 10.55
C GLU A 141 -6.17 14.94 9.57
N LYS A 142 -5.63 15.19 8.39
CA LYS A 142 -5.30 14.17 7.42
C LYS A 142 -4.02 13.45 7.81
N CYS A 143 -4.06 12.12 7.75
CA CYS A 143 -2.92 11.24 7.99
C CYS A 143 -3.15 9.92 7.28
N ILE A 144 -2.08 9.28 6.79
CA ILE A 144 -2.14 8.06 5.99
C ILE A 144 -1.08 7.04 6.44
N ASP A 145 -1.07 5.88 5.80
CA ASP A 145 0.00 4.87 5.84
C ASP A 145 0.36 4.42 7.25
N ASN A 146 -0.57 3.72 7.84
CA ASN A 146 -0.48 3.22 9.20
C ASN A 146 0.30 1.90 9.30
N SER A 147 1.05 1.71 10.39
CA SER A 147 1.71 0.44 10.74
C SER A 147 1.68 0.20 12.24
N LEU A 148 1.13 -0.95 12.67
CA LEU A 148 1.09 -1.34 14.08
C LEU A 148 2.39 -2.01 14.49
N PHE A 149 2.94 -1.60 15.64
CA PHE A 149 4.01 -2.31 16.32
C PHE A 149 3.64 -2.51 17.80
N ILE A 150 3.74 -3.75 18.28
CA ILE A 150 3.54 -4.07 19.71
C ILE A 150 4.91 -4.44 20.27
N ASP A 151 5.40 -3.68 21.25
CA ASP A 151 6.72 -3.93 21.84
C ASP A 151 6.70 -5.11 22.81
N ASP A 152 7.89 -5.55 23.24
CA ASP A 152 8.08 -6.72 24.12
C ASP A 152 7.36 -6.61 25.47
N ASP A 153 7.10 -5.38 25.95
CA ASP A 153 6.34 -5.11 27.17
C ASP A 153 4.80 -5.11 26.94
N GLY A 154 4.37 -5.31 25.71
CA GLY A 154 2.97 -5.31 25.30
C GLY A 154 2.38 -3.93 25.01
N THR A 155 3.18 -2.86 25.02
CA THR A 155 2.73 -1.52 24.64
C THR A 155 2.52 -1.43 23.14
N PRO A 156 1.32 -1.09 22.64
CA PRO A 156 1.06 -0.95 21.23
C PRO A 156 1.39 0.47 20.75
N TYR A 157 2.04 0.57 19.61
CA TYR A 157 2.39 1.80 18.92
C TYR A 157 1.83 1.77 17.51
N LEU A 158 1.34 2.92 17.02
CA LEU A 158 0.98 3.12 15.63
C LEU A 158 1.93 4.12 15.01
N PHE A 159 2.62 3.68 13.97
CA PHE A 159 3.36 4.56 13.08
C PHE A 159 2.43 5.02 11.97
N PHE A 160 2.56 6.27 11.51
CA PHE A 160 1.71 6.84 10.48
C PHE A 160 2.33 8.10 9.90
N ASP A 161 1.82 8.52 8.76
CA ASP A 161 2.28 9.68 8.04
C ASP A 161 1.39 10.88 8.27
N ARG A 162 1.98 12.04 8.57
CA ARG A 162 1.29 13.32 8.73
C ARG A 162 1.70 14.29 7.64
N PHE A 163 0.73 15.06 7.14
CA PHE A 163 0.94 16.16 6.21
C PHE A 163 1.41 17.40 6.98
N ASN A 164 2.72 17.51 7.20
CA ASN A 164 3.34 18.62 7.93
C ASN A 164 4.66 19.01 7.27
N ASP A 165 4.64 20.06 6.43
CA ASP A 165 5.78 20.49 5.60
C ASP A 165 6.33 19.35 4.71
N GLY A 166 5.46 18.71 3.95
CA GLY A 166 5.65 17.45 3.25
C GLY A 166 4.90 16.33 3.94
N LEU A 167 5.21 15.09 3.61
CA LEU A 167 4.70 13.90 4.26
C LEU A 167 5.81 13.30 5.14
N ASN A 168 5.54 13.16 6.43
CA ASN A 168 6.55 12.80 7.43
C ASN A 168 6.02 11.71 8.36
N ILE A 169 6.91 10.83 8.81
CA ILE A 169 6.55 9.69 9.67
C ILE A 169 6.53 10.11 11.13
N TRP A 170 5.44 9.75 11.79
CA TRP A 170 5.18 9.94 13.22
C TRP A 170 4.85 8.62 13.89
N VAL A 171 4.91 8.60 15.21
CA VAL A 171 4.49 7.48 16.07
C VAL A 171 3.62 8.00 17.21
N ALA A 172 2.68 7.19 17.66
CA ALA A 172 1.93 7.40 18.89
C ALA A 172 1.66 6.07 19.58
N GLU A 173 1.49 6.09 20.92
CA GLU A 173 0.94 4.94 21.60
C GLU A 173 -0.55 4.77 21.28
N LEU A 174 -0.98 3.51 21.24
CA LEU A 174 -2.40 3.16 21.24
C LEU A 174 -2.88 2.82 22.66
N GLU A 175 -4.17 2.96 22.89
CA GLU A 175 -4.83 2.31 24.01
C GLU A 175 -4.83 0.78 23.81
N LYS A 176 -5.11 0.04 24.88
CA LYS A 176 -5.14 -1.44 24.85
C LYS A 176 -6.21 -2.03 23.94
N ASP A 177 -7.17 -1.21 23.50
CA ASP A 177 -8.19 -1.59 22.52
C ASP A 177 -7.65 -1.71 21.09
N LEU A 178 -6.41 -1.24 20.84
CA LEU A 178 -5.75 -1.17 19.54
C LEU A 178 -6.48 -0.29 18.50
N MET A 179 -7.43 0.53 18.94
CA MET A 179 -8.26 1.35 18.06
C MET A 179 -8.22 2.83 18.39
N THR A 180 -7.72 3.18 19.57
CA THR A 180 -7.68 4.56 20.07
C THR A 180 -6.24 5.04 20.18
N ILE A 181 -5.92 6.13 19.48
CA ILE A 181 -4.60 6.79 19.54
C ILE A 181 -4.54 7.68 20.78
N LYS A 182 -3.48 7.58 21.57
CA LYS A 182 -3.13 8.53 22.62
C LYS A 182 -2.48 9.77 22.00
N LYS A 183 -3.28 10.77 21.63
CA LYS A 183 -2.83 11.95 20.87
C LYS A 183 -1.70 12.72 21.58
N GLU A 184 -1.68 12.73 22.90
CA GLU A 184 -0.65 13.38 23.72
C GLU A 184 0.74 12.72 23.60
N THR A 185 0.81 11.50 23.07
CA THR A 185 2.06 10.77 22.87
C THR A 185 2.61 10.93 21.46
N MET A 186 1.93 11.64 20.56
CA MET A 186 2.39 11.80 19.17
C MET A 186 3.81 12.38 19.11
N HIS A 187 4.72 11.66 18.44
CA HIS A 187 6.13 11.99 18.33
C HIS A 187 6.64 11.88 16.88
N PRO A 188 7.39 12.87 16.36
CA PRO A 188 7.96 12.80 15.01
C PRO A 188 9.13 11.80 14.98
N CYS A 189 9.17 10.93 13.96
CA CYS A 189 10.24 9.98 13.75
C CYS A 189 11.26 10.46 12.73
N ILE A 190 10.85 10.59 11.47
CA ILE A 190 11.72 11.02 10.36
C ILE A 190 10.98 11.95 9.41
N HIS A 191 11.76 12.75 8.71
CA HIS A 191 11.34 13.64 7.63
C HIS A 191 12.39 13.60 6.52
N VAL A 192 12.08 14.17 5.35
CA VAL A 192 13.03 14.27 4.23
C VAL A 192 14.31 15.02 4.66
N SER A 193 15.46 14.34 4.55
CA SER A 193 16.75 14.85 5.03
C SER A 193 17.97 14.33 4.27
N GLN A 194 17.78 13.41 3.32
CA GLN A 194 18.85 12.84 2.49
C GLN A 194 18.63 13.20 1.01
N ALA A 195 19.71 13.42 0.27
CA ALA A 195 19.64 13.88 -1.12
C ALA A 195 18.83 12.95 -2.05
N TRP A 196 18.85 11.64 -1.81
CA TRP A 196 18.09 10.68 -2.61
C TRP A 196 16.56 10.80 -2.42
N GLU A 197 16.12 11.42 -1.31
CA GLU A 197 14.72 11.63 -0.94
C GLU A 197 14.14 12.92 -1.56
N GLU A 198 14.97 13.77 -2.15
CA GLU A 198 14.60 15.12 -2.62
C GLU A 198 14.36 15.18 -4.13
N VAL A 199 14.23 14.04 -4.81
CA VAL A 199 14.06 14.05 -6.27
C VAL A 199 12.64 14.47 -6.63
N TRP A 200 11.60 14.04 -5.90
CA TRP A 200 10.22 14.51 -6.02
C TRP A 200 9.21 13.71 -5.17
N PRO A 201 8.14 14.41 -4.73
CA PRO A 201 8.17 15.60 -3.91
C PRO A 201 8.70 15.27 -2.52
N ARG A 202 8.58 16.16 -1.53
CA ARG A 202 9.09 15.95 -0.17
C ARG A 202 8.23 14.92 0.59
N VAL A 203 8.59 13.64 0.47
CA VAL A 203 7.85 12.50 1.04
C VAL A 203 8.79 11.55 1.76
N ASN A 204 8.50 11.24 3.02
CA ASN A 204 8.85 10.01 3.71
C ASN A 204 7.54 9.38 4.18
N GLU A 205 7.24 8.17 3.71
CA GLU A 205 5.95 7.50 3.93
C GLU A 205 6.11 5.98 4.08
N GLY A 206 4.99 5.28 4.37
CA GLY A 206 4.92 3.83 4.43
C GLY A 206 5.88 3.22 5.46
N PRO A 207 5.82 3.61 6.75
CA PRO A 207 6.68 3.07 7.79
C PRO A 207 6.33 1.61 8.08
N PHE A 208 7.34 0.76 8.26
CA PHE A 208 7.16 -0.58 8.79
C PHE A 208 8.29 -0.91 9.77
N VAL A 209 7.96 -1.29 11.01
CA VAL A 209 8.94 -1.45 12.10
C VAL A 209 9.10 -2.91 12.50
N ILE A 210 10.35 -3.33 12.67
CA ILE A 210 10.72 -4.58 13.32
C ILE A 210 11.75 -4.34 14.41
N LYS A 211 11.81 -5.24 15.41
CA LYS A 211 12.83 -5.25 16.47
C LYS A 211 13.78 -6.41 16.28
N ARG A 212 15.08 -6.15 16.42
CA ARG A 212 16.10 -7.19 16.40
C ARG A 212 17.26 -6.82 17.34
N ASN A 213 17.60 -7.72 18.24
CA ASN A 213 18.73 -7.55 19.19
C ASN A 213 18.70 -6.20 19.94
N GLY A 214 17.51 -5.76 20.37
CA GLY A 214 17.32 -4.52 21.13
C GLY A 214 17.36 -3.24 20.29
N LEU A 215 17.47 -3.33 18.97
CA LEU A 215 17.41 -2.21 18.04
C LEU A 215 16.15 -2.29 17.18
N TYR A 216 15.48 -1.17 17.00
CA TYR A 216 14.34 -1.04 16.09
C TYR A 216 14.82 -0.63 14.70
N TYR A 217 14.22 -1.23 13.69
CA TYR A 217 14.48 -0.98 12.27
C TYR A 217 13.17 -0.57 11.62
N MET A 218 13.12 0.63 11.06
CA MET A 218 12.00 1.12 10.28
C MET A 218 12.39 1.11 8.81
N THR A 219 11.73 0.30 7.98
CA THR A 219 11.72 0.56 6.53
C THR A 219 10.72 1.67 6.24
N TYR A 220 11.05 2.52 5.28
CA TYR A 220 10.20 3.62 4.84
C TYR A 220 10.44 3.88 3.36
N SER A 221 9.55 4.61 2.73
CA SER A 221 9.71 4.99 1.33
C SER A 221 9.90 6.49 1.19
N ALA A 222 10.66 6.90 0.19
CA ALA A 222 10.90 8.30 -0.09
C ALA A 222 10.80 8.62 -1.57
N ASN A 223 10.61 9.89 -1.87
CA ASN A 223 10.03 10.46 -3.07
C ASN A 223 8.54 10.13 -3.17
N SER A 224 7.79 10.73 -4.11
CA SER A 224 6.40 10.33 -4.34
C SER A 224 6.34 8.95 -4.99
N TYR A 225 5.30 8.17 -4.66
CA TYR A 225 5.02 6.91 -5.33
C TYR A 225 4.85 7.06 -6.85
N GLU A 226 4.54 8.26 -7.34
CA GLU A 226 4.46 8.56 -8.76
C GLU A 226 5.85 8.70 -9.42
N SER A 227 6.89 8.89 -8.62
CA SER A 227 8.26 9.08 -9.11
C SER A 227 8.91 7.74 -9.47
N PRO A 228 9.59 7.64 -10.62
CA PRO A 228 10.42 6.46 -10.93
C PRO A 228 11.63 6.33 -9.98
N PHE A 229 11.87 7.32 -9.11
CA PHE A 229 12.89 7.33 -8.05
C PHE A 229 12.32 6.99 -6.67
N TYR A 230 11.06 6.57 -6.60
CA TYR A 230 10.53 6.00 -5.37
C TYR A 230 11.43 4.86 -4.91
N GLY A 231 11.78 4.80 -3.63
CA GLY A 231 12.77 3.87 -3.10
C GLY A 231 12.53 3.56 -1.62
N ILE A 232 13.09 2.44 -1.16
CA ILE A 232 12.99 1.98 0.23
C ILE A 232 14.28 2.33 0.97
N GLY A 233 14.16 3.09 2.04
CA GLY A 233 15.22 3.38 3.00
C GLY A 233 15.05 2.61 4.31
N CYS A 234 16.04 2.73 5.20
CA CYS A 234 15.98 2.23 6.56
C CYS A 234 16.45 3.30 7.54
N ALA A 235 15.74 3.38 8.67
CA ALA A 235 16.16 4.14 9.85
C ALA A 235 16.16 3.22 11.07
N THR A 236 16.98 3.53 12.08
CA THR A 236 17.08 2.76 13.33
C THR A 236 16.94 3.64 14.56
N ALA A 237 16.42 3.06 15.63
CA ALA A 237 16.34 3.69 16.94
C ALA A 237 16.53 2.65 18.06
N THR A 238 16.95 3.10 19.23
CA THR A 238 16.99 2.29 20.46
C THR A 238 15.74 2.47 21.32
N ASP A 239 14.93 3.47 20.98
CA ASP A 239 13.66 3.82 21.62
C ASP A 239 12.66 4.26 20.55
N LEU A 240 11.46 3.69 20.56
CA LEU A 240 10.42 3.98 19.56
C LEU A 240 10.00 5.44 19.56
N MET A 241 9.97 6.06 20.75
CA MET A 241 9.63 7.47 20.96
C MET A 241 10.87 8.38 20.96
N GLY A 242 12.05 7.83 20.64
CA GLY A 242 13.32 8.53 20.62
C GLY A 242 13.73 9.02 19.23
N THR A 243 15.04 9.23 19.09
CA THR A 243 15.62 9.69 17.82
C THR A 243 15.84 8.53 16.86
N TRP A 244 15.27 8.63 15.68
CA TRP A 244 15.50 7.72 14.56
C TRP A 244 16.67 8.21 13.69
N THR A 245 17.61 7.33 13.39
CA THR A 245 18.78 7.62 12.55
C THR A 245 18.69 6.85 11.25
N LYS A 246 18.62 7.57 10.14
CA LYS A 246 18.61 6.97 8.79
C LYS A 246 19.98 6.38 8.46
N TYR A 247 19.97 5.29 7.70
CA TYR A 247 21.19 4.75 7.14
C TYR A 247 21.85 5.73 6.18
N GLU A 248 23.16 5.85 6.24
CA GLU A 248 23.92 6.69 5.30
C GLU A 248 23.91 6.10 3.88
N GLU A 249 23.85 4.77 3.78
CA GLU A 249 23.80 4.02 2.53
C GLU A 249 22.41 3.93 1.86
N ASN A 250 21.38 4.60 2.40
CA ASN A 250 20.07 4.65 1.76
C ASN A 250 20.15 5.22 0.32
N PRO A 251 19.28 4.77 -0.61
CA PRO A 251 18.21 3.79 -0.42
C PRO A 251 18.74 2.33 -0.40
N LEU A 252 18.11 1.47 0.43
CA LEU A 252 18.41 0.03 0.45
C LEU A 252 17.91 -0.69 -0.79
N LEU A 253 16.80 -0.23 -1.36
CA LEU A 253 16.25 -0.75 -2.61
C LEU A 253 15.66 0.38 -3.44
N GLN A 254 16.17 0.54 -4.67
CA GLN A 254 15.63 1.44 -5.68
C GLN A 254 16.00 0.89 -7.05
N LYS A 255 15.03 0.80 -7.97
CA LYS A 255 15.21 0.30 -9.35
C LYS A 255 15.94 -1.05 -9.46
N PRO A 256 15.51 -2.11 -8.75
CA PRO A 256 16.09 -3.44 -8.92
C PRO A 256 15.73 -3.99 -10.33
N GLY A 257 16.72 -4.44 -11.08
CA GLY A 257 16.52 -4.92 -12.45
C GLY A 257 15.86 -3.87 -13.34
N GLU A 258 14.68 -4.21 -13.89
CA GLU A 258 13.89 -3.32 -14.75
C GLU A 258 12.80 -2.54 -14.01
N LEU A 259 12.60 -2.79 -12.70
CA LEU A 259 11.56 -2.15 -11.93
C LEU A 259 11.89 -0.68 -11.65
N VAL A 260 10.86 0.15 -11.62
CA VAL A 260 10.91 1.55 -11.21
C VAL A 260 9.75 1.87 -10.28
N GLY A 261 9.84 2.95 -9.51
CA GLY A 261 8.80 3.33 -8.57
C GLY A 261 8.59 2.27 -7.48
N VAL A 262 9.69 1.71 -6.96
CA VAL A 262 9.70 0.63 -5.96
C VAL A 262 9.55 1.23 -4.58
N GLY A 263 8.55 0.80 -3.83
CA GLY A 263 8.39 1.28 -2.47
C GLY A 263 7.16 0.74 -1.75
N HIS A 264 6.81 1.40 -0.65
CA HIS A 264 5.76 1.07 0.30
C HIS A 264 5.81 -0.41 0.68
N SER A 265 6.66 -0.74 1.63
CA SER A 265 7.06 -2.11 1.93
C SER A 265 6.70 -2.54 3.33
N ALA A 266 6.38 -3.83 3.48
CA ALA A 266 6.23 -4.48 4.78
C ALA A 266 7.08 -5.76 4.84
N THR A 267 7.70 -6.05 5.99
CA THR A 267 8.41 -7.31 6.18
C THR A 267 7.50 -8.37 6.78
N PHE A 268 7.74 -9.63 6.42
CA PHE A 268 7.05 -10.77 7.00
C PHE A 268 8.00 -11.98 7.08
N THR A 269 7.70 -12.92 7.98
CA THR A 269 8.44 -14.18 8.09
C THR A 269 7.70 -15.26 7.32
N ASP A 270 8.38 -15.94 6.40
CA ASP A 270 7.79 -17.03 5.63
C ASP A 270 7.71 -18.35 6.43
N LYS A 271 7.05 -19.38 5.85
CA LYS A 271 6.89 -20.70 6.48
C LYS A 271 8.20 -21.40 6.83
N ALA A 272 9.30 -21.00 6.19
CA ALA A 272 10.65 -21.52 6.48
C ALA A 272 11.40 -20.72 7.56
N GLY A 273 10.75 -19.71 8.15
CA GLY A 273 11.35 -18.81 9.13
C GLY A 273 12.27 -17.75 8.52
N LYS A 274 12.23 -17.55 7.20
CA LYS A 274 13.04 -16.54 6.51
C LYS A 274 12.32 -15.20 6.47
N LEU A 275 13.05 -14.14 6.80
CA LEU A 275 12.53 -12.77 6.70
C LEU A 275 12.47 -12.34 5.23
N ARG A 276 11.31 -11.87 4.81
CA ARG A 276 10.98 -11.38 3.48
C ARG A 276 10.48 -9.94 3.55
N ILE A 277 10.49 -9.27 2.42
CA ILE A 277 9.88 -7.95 2.25
C ILE A 277 8.97 -7.98 1.02
N VAL A 278 7.74 -7.50 1.19
CA VAL A 278 6.82 -7.23 0.10
C VAL A 278 6.82 -5.74 -0.20
N PHE A 279 6.72 -5.38 -1.47
CA PHE A 279 6.70 -3.99 -1.95
C PHE A 279 5.98 -3.93 -3.29
N HIS A 280 5.62 -2.73 -3.74
CA HIS A 280 5.11 -2.55 -5.09
C HIS A 280 6.15 -1.93 -6.03
N ALA A 281 5.87 -2.01 -7.32
CA ALA A 281 6.52 -1.21 -8.35
C ALA A 281 5.49 -0.68 -9.34
N HIS A 282 5.88 0.32 -10.13
CA HIS A 282 5.09 0.81 -11.25
C HIS A 282 4.81 -0.31 -12.26
N LYS A 283 3.74 -0.16 -13.05
CA LYS A 283 3.43 -1.07 -14.16
C LYS A 283 4.62 -1.25 -15.09
N ASP A 284 5.25 -0.13 -15.46
CA ASP A 284 6.45 -0.08 -16.30
C ASP A 284 7.14 1.30 -16.18
N LYS A 285 8.19 1.55 -16.98
CA LYS A 285 8.95 2.81 -16.97
C LYS A 285 8.17 4.04 -17.45
N SER A 286 7.01 3.84 -18.08
CA SER A 286 6.18 4.90 -18.67
C SER A 286 4.81 5.07 -18.00
N SER A 287 4.40 4.07 -17.21
CA SER A 287 3.06 4.01 -16.61
C SER A 287 3.15 3.59 -15.14
N ILE A 288 2.52 4.34 -14.26
CA ILE A 288 2.49 4.06 -12.82
C ILE A 288 1.52 2.92 -12.53
N HIS A 289 0.29 3.08 -12.98
CA HIS A 289 -0.81 2.15 -12.70
C HIS A 289 -1.07 1.13 -13.82
N PRO A 290 -1.62 -0.05 -13.47
CA PRO A 290 -1.75 -0.58 -12.11
C PRO A 290 -0.39 -0.96 -11.52
N ARG A 291 -0.18 -0.69 -10.23
CA ARG A 291 1.02 -1.15 -9.51
C ARG A 291 0.92 -2.64 -9.24
N ALA A 292 2.06 -3.34 -9.26
CA ALA A 292 2.13 -4.77 -9.00
C ALA A 292 2.97 -5.08 -7.76
N MET A 293 2.61 -6.16 -7.06
CA MET A 293 3.29 -6.66 -5.86
C MET A 293 4.53 -7.48 -6.22
N TYR A 294 5.61 -7.28 -5.48
CA TYR A 294 6.87 -8.03 -5.58
C TYR A 294 7.34 -8.45 -4.19
N ILE A 295 8.11 -9.54 -4.13
CA ILE A 295 8.68 -10.07 -2.87
C ILE A 295 10.18 -10.25 -3.04
N SER A 296 10.95 -9.83 -2.03
CA SER A 296 12.40 -10.03 -1.97
C SER A 296 12.84 -10.56 -0.61
N ASP A 297 14.13 -10.85 -0.48
CA ASP A 297 14.75 -11.34 0.73
C ASP A 297 15.29 -10.19 1.58
N VAL A 298 15.15 -10.32 2.90
CA VAL A 298 15.80 -9.45 3.88
C VAL A 298 16.85 -10.27 4.64
N SER A 299 18.01 -9.69 4.79
CA SER A 299 19.11 -10.25 5.58
C SER A 299 19.73 -9.20 6.49
N PHE A 300 20.54 -9.64 7.45
CA PHE A 300 21.30 -8.76 8.31
C PHE A 300 22.79 -9.11 8.20
N GLU A 301 23.59 -8.08 8.03
CA GLU A 301 25.05 -8.16 8.01
C GLU A 301 25.62 -7.43 9.24
N LYS A 302 26.64 -8.01 9.88
CA LYS A 302 27.33 -7.31 10.97
C LYS A 302 28.33 -6.29 10.41
N VAL A 303 28.08 -5.01 10.73
CA VAL A 303 28.99 -3.91 10.43
C VAL A 303 29.32 -3.23 11.76
N ASP A 304 30.59 -3.20 12.12
CA ASP A 304 31.09 -2.62 13.40
C ASP A 304 30.35 -3.16 14.65
N GLY A 305 30.00 -4.45 14.63
CA GLY A 305 29.30 -5.12 15.71
C GLY A 305 27.77 -4.91 15.74
N VAL A 306 27.21 -4.05 14.90
CA VAL A 306 25.78 -3.77 14.78
C VAL A 306 25.19 -4.53 13.57
N ASP A 307 24.01 -5.11 13.75
CA ASP A 307 23.29 -5.72 12.63
C ASP A 307 22.77 -4.62 11.69
N ARG A 308 23.10 -4.71 10.40
CA ARG A 308 22.63 -3.83 9.34
C ARG A 308 21.67 -4.58 8.43
N MET A 309 20.47 -4.05 8.24
CA MET A 309 19.47 -4.59 7.31
C MET A 309 19.96 -4.45 5.88
N ARG A 310 19.74 -5.51 5.07
CA ARG A 310 19.99 -5.56 3.63
C ARG A 310 18.75 -6.10 2.93
N ILE A 311 18.39 -5.52 1.82
CA ILE A 311 17.32 -6.00 0.94
C ILE A 311 17.97 -6.51 -0.35
N SER A 312 17.65 -7.74 -0.74
CA SER A 312 18.15 -8.31 -1.99
C SER A 312 17.57 -7.56 -3.19
N LYS A 313 18.40 -7.37 -4.22
CA LYS A 313 17.94 -6.84 -5.53
C LYS A 313 17.26 -7.90 -6.38
N ASP A 314 17.41 -9.18 -6.03
CA ASP A 314 16.65 -10.27 -6.65
C ASP A 314 15.25 -10.30 -6.06
N TYR A 315 14.25 -10.47 -6.90
CA TYR A 315 12.86 -10.44 -6.50
C TYR A 315 12.02 -11.51 -7.20
N MET A 316 10.95 -11.88 -6.55
CA MET A 316 9.90 -12.75 -7.08
C MET A 316 8.72 -11.88 -7.52
N THR A 317 8.10 -12.23 -8.65
CA THR A 317 6.83 -11.66 -9.11
C THR A 317 5.70 -12.62 -8.78
N PRO A 318 4.89 -12.36 -7.75
CA PRO A 318 3.68 -13.13 -7.43
C PRO A 318 2.68 -13.08 -8.58
N LYS A 319 2.02 -14.22 -8.85
CA LYS A 319 1.11 -14.36 -9.98
C LYS A 319 -0.24 -14.90 -9.57
N ILE A 320 -1.30 -14.38 -10.17
CA ILE A 320 -2.65 -14.92 -10.05
C ILE A 320 -2.74 -16.12 -10.97
N VAL A 321 -3.23 -17.25 -10.42
CA VAL A 321 -3.66 -18.43 -11.17
C VAL A 321 -5.16 -18.43 -11.19
N LYS A 322 -5.70 -18.47 -12.37
CA LYS A 322 -7.14 -18.54 -12.66
C LYS A 322 -7.56 -19.95 -13.00
#